data_33a6efd203ec59a8b1a1347ddf756cc4
#
_entry.id   33a6efd203ec59a8b1a1347ddf756cc4
#
_cell.length_a   1.000
_cell.length_b   1.000
_cell.length_c   1.000
_cell.angle_alpha   90.00
_cell.angle_beta   90.00
_cell.angle_gamma   90.00
#
_symmetry.space_group_name_H-M   'P 1'
#
loop_
_entity.id
_entity.type
_entity.pdbx_description
1 polymer ?
#
loop_
_entity_poly.entity_id
_entity_poly.type
_entity_poly.pdbx_seq_one_letter_code
_entity_poly.pdbx_strand_id
1 'polypeptide(L)'
;MNHATRGRGEPQASFLRIGQAAKLLSCSVDTLRRWEEEGRLTMRRSPGGHREMAVEEVRRLLAARPTRSANRKSSARNQLVAVVIKVVKDRVAATVEMQAGSFRLVALTTAESVVEMDLRPGTKVVASVKATNVVVNLPQ
;
A
#
# COMPACT_ATOMS: atom_id res chain seq x y z
N MET A 1 -23.49 -46.59 5.48
CA MET A 1 -22.46 -45.83 4.72
C MET A 1 -22.56 -44.36 5.11
N ASN A 2 -21.68 -43.90 5.99
CA ASN A 2 -21.72 -42.53 6.51
C ASN A 2 -20.87 -41.64 5.60
N HIS A 3 -21.51 -40.77 4.84
CA HIS A 3 -20.84 -39.64 4.21
C HIS A 3 -20.71 -38.53 5.25
N ALA A 4 -19.52 -38.43 5.85
CA ALA A 4 -19.15 -37.29 6.68
C ALA A 4 -19.07 -36.03 5.79
N THR A 5 -20.04 -35.17 5.92
CA THR A 5 -20.02 -33.81 5.40
C THR A 5 -18.88 -33.04 6.07
N ARG A 6 -17.78 -32.84 5.38
CA ARG A 6 -16.71 -31.93 5.81
C ARG A 6 -17.29 -30.53 5.87
N GLY A 7 -17.50 -30.04 7.09
CA GLY A 7 -17.84 -28.67 7.35
C GLY A 7 -16.81 -27.75 6.70
N ARG A 8 -17.27 -26.86 5.84
CA ARG A 8 -16.48 -25.71 5.37
C ARG A 8 -16.19 -24.89 6.62
N GLY A 9 -14.92 -24.90 7.07
CA GLY A 9 -14.49 -24.03 8.14
C GLY A 9 -14.79 -22.59 7.78
N GLU A 10 -15.55 -21.91 8.62
CA GLU A 10 -15.70 -20.46 8.53
C GLU A 10 -14.30 -19.84 8.49
N PRO A 11 -14.06 -18.81 7.65
CA PRO A 11 -12.76 -18.16 7.62
C PRO A 11 -12.49 -17.59 8.99
N GLN A 12 -11.52 -18.15 9.71
CA GLN A 12 -11.06 -17.61 10.98
C GLN A 12 -10.67 -16.15 10.76
N ALA A 13 -11.35 -15.24 11.45
CA ALA A 13 -11.06 -13.83 11.36
C ALA A 13 -9.58 -13.60 11.72
N SER A 14 -8.79 -13.20 10.75
CA SER A 14 -7.38 -12.88 10.94
C SER A 14 -7.26 -11.52 11.61
N PHE A 15 -6.34 -11.40 12.57
CA PHE A 15 -6.10 -10.16 13.30
C PHE A 15 -4.65 -9.72 13.17
N LEU A 16 -4.44 -8.42 13.12
CA LEU A 16 -3.14 -7.77 13.07
C LEU A 16 -2.92 -6.99 14.37
N ARG A 17 -1.72 -7.05 14.92
CA ARG A 17 -1.35 -6.15 16.02
C ARG A 17 -1.42 -4.71 15.57
N ILE A 18 -1.76 -3.80 16.48
CA ILE A 18 -1.96 -2.38 16.19
C ILE A 18 -0.77 -1.75 15.43
N GLY A 19 0.47 -2.14 15.74
CA GLY A 19 1.66 -1.66 15.04
C GLY A 19 1.73 -2.12 13.57
N GLN A 20 1.27 -3.34 13.27
CA GLN A 20 1.20 -3.86 11.91
C GLN A 20 0.09 -3.16 11.12
N ALA A 21 -1.09 -2.98 11.73
CA ALA A 21 -2.19 -2.24 11.13
C ALA A 21 -1.80 -0.78 10.82
N ALA A 22 -1.09 -0.11 11.73
CA ALA A 22 -0.59 1.24 11.55
C ALA A 22 0.34 1.36 10.34
N LYS A 23 1.27 0.40 10.17
CA LYS A 23 2.15 0.34 9.00
C LYS A 23 1.36 0.20 7.69
N LEU A 24 0.42 -0.73 7.63
CA LEU A 24 -0.42 -0.95 6.45
C LEU A 24 -1.29 0.27 6.13
N LEU A 25 -1.81 0.94 7.14
CA LEU A 25 -2.60 2.15 7.01
C LEU A 25 -1.75 3.42 6.87
N SER A 26 -0.42 3.32 6.82
CA SER A 26 0.50 4.47 6.72
C SER A 26 0.14 5.59 7.69
N CYS A 27 -0.09 5.23 8.95
CA CYS A 27 -0.40 6.17 10.03
C CYS A 27 0.31 5.74 11.33
N SER A 28 0.26 6.59 12.37
CA SER A 28 0.81 6.25 13.67
C SER A 28 -0.13 5.37 14.49
N VAL A 29 0.42 4.64 15.46
CA VAL A 29 -0.38 3.89 16.44
C VAL A 29 -1.32 4.82 17.22
N ASP A 30 -0.87 6.04 17.55
CA ASP A 30 -1.69 7.02 18.27
C ASP A 30 -2.87 7.53 17.41
N THR A 31 -2.67 7.64 16.11
CA THR A 31 -3.76 7.94 15.18
C THR A 31 -4.84 6.85 15.23
N LEU A 32 -4.45 5.57 15.25
CA LEU A 32 -5.41 4.46 15.34
C LEU A 32 -6.15 4.45 16.69
N ARG A 33 -5.44 4.74 17.78
CA ARG A 33 -6.08 4.85 19.12
C ARG A 33 -7.12 5.96 19.15
N ARG A 34 -6.79 7.14 18.62
CA ARG A 34 -7.72 8.25 18.52
C ARG A 34 -8.95 7.89 17.68
N TRP A 35 -8.77 7.21 16.54
CA TRP A 35 -9.89 6.77 15.71
C TRP A 35 -10.77 5.71 16.40
N GLU A 36 -10.19 4.86 17.26
CA GLU A 36 -10.95 3.96 18.13
C GLU A 36 -11.80 4.74 19.13
N GLU A 37 -11.22 5.74 19.80
CA GLU A 37 -11.92 6.62 20.76
C GLU A 37 -13.03 7.43 20.08
N GLU A 38 -12.82 7.87 18.84
CA GLU A 38 -13.81 8.56 18.01
C GLU A 38 -14.89 7.61 17.43
N GLY A 39 -14.81 6.30 17.68
CA GLY A 39 -15.76 5.31 17.17
C GLY A 39 -15.65 5.06 15.65
N ARG A 40 -14.57 5.47 15.00
CA ARG A 40 -14.35 5.31 13.55
C ARG A 40 -13.88 3.92 13.17
N LEU A 41 -13.33 3.19 14.10
CA LEU A 41 -12.86 1.81 13.94
C LEU A 41 -13.01 1.04 15.25
N THR A 42 -12.95 -0.29 15.15
CA THR A 42 -13.05 -1.18 16.30
C THR A 42 -11.78 -2.00 16.43
N MET A 43 -11.26 -2.10 17.65
CA MET A 43 -10.15 -3.00 17.99
C MET A 43 -10.57 -3.95 19.11
N ARG A 44 -9.92 -5.10 19.19
CA ARG A 44 -10.05 -6.03 20.32
C ARG A 44 -8.74 -6.13 21.10
N ARG A 45 -8.79 -6.77 22.26
CA ARG A 45 -7.59 -7.20 22.97
C ARG A 45 -7.37 -8.69 22.77
N SER A 46 -6.14 -9.08 22.43
CA SER A 46 -5.75 -10.48 22.42
C SER A 46 -5.71 -11.05 23.84
N PRO A 47 -5.65 -12.39 24.02
CA PRO A 47 -5.46 -13.01 25.34
C PRO A 47 -4.24 -12.47 26.09
N GLY A 48 -3.18 -12.03 25.39
CA GLY A 48 -2.00 -11.38 25.97
C GLY A 48 -2.15 -9.87 26.20
N GLY A 49 -3.36 -9.29 26.10
CA GLY A 49 -3.64 -7.89 26.38
C GLY A 49 -3.26 -6.90 25.27
N HIS A 50 -2.74 -7.36 24.14
CA HIS A 50 -2.36 -6.50 23.02
C HIS A 50 -3.56 -6.05 22.19
N ARG A 51 -3.57 -4.79 21.76
CA ARG A 51 -4.59 -4.31 20.82
C ARG A 51 -4.37 -4.92 19.45
N GLU A 52 -5.46 -5.46 18.90
CA GLU A 52 -5.49 -6.08 17.56
C GLU A 52 -6.67 -5.55 16.77
N MET A 53 -6.46 -5.41 15.47
CA MET A 53 -7.48 -4.99 14.50
C MET A 53 -7.76 -6.15 13.53
N ALA A 54 -9.03 -6.38 13.22
CA ALA A 54 -9.42 -7.36 12.23
C ALA A 54 -8.88 -6.96 10.84
N VAL A 55 -8.38 -7.93 10.07
CA VAL A 55 -7.89 -7.69 8.71
C VAL A 55 -8.98 -7.04 7.84
N GLU A 56 -10.24 -7.44 8.02
CA GLU A 56 -11.38 -6.85 7.31
C GLU A 56 -11.58 -5.37 7.64
N GLU A 57 -11.33 -4.97 8.88
CA GLU A 57 -11.40 -3.56 9.27
C GLU A 57 -10.29 -2.74 8.62
N VAL A 58 -9.07 -3.29 8.55
CA VAL A 58 -7.95 -2.68 7.82
C VAL A 58 -8.31 -2.54 6.34
N ARG A 59 -8.88 -3.58 5.73
CA ARG A 59 -9.32 -3.56 4.34
C ARG A 59 -10.38 -2.48 4.10
N ARG A 60 -11.38 -2.37 4.99
CA ARG A 60 -12.42 -1.33 4.93
C ARG A 60 -11.82 0.07 4.96
N LEU A 61 -10.90 0.33 5.87
CA LEU A 61 -10.23 1.62 5.99
C LEU A 61 -9.34 1.95 4.78
N LEU A 62 -8.69 0.97 4.20
CA LEU A 62 -7.92 1.14 2.96
C LEU A 62 -8.85 1.45 1.78
N ALA A 63 -9.98 0.77 1.67
CA ALA A 63 -10.97 0.99 0.62
C ALA A 63 -11.68 2.35 0.74
N ALA A 64 -11.90 2.83 1.98
CA ALA A 64 -12.51 4.13 2.25
C ALA A 64 -11.55 5.31 1.97
N ARG A 65 -10.25 5.06 1.86
CA ARG A 65 -9.32 6.09 1.38
C ARG A 65 -9.67 6.39 -0.07
N PRO A 66 -9.91 7.67 -0.43
CA PRO A 66 -10.02 8.00 -1.83
C PRO A 66 -8.71 7.58 -2.49
N THR A 67 -8.76 6.53 -3.29
CA THR A 67 -7.72 6.27 -4.26
C THR A 67 -7.73 7.53 -5.12
N ARG A 68 -6.78 8.42 -4.88
CA ARG A 68 -6.49 9.51 -5.80
C ARG A 68 -5.98 8.85 -7.08
N SER A 69 -6.91 8.26 -7.81
CA SER A 69 -6.70 7.88 -9.18
C SER A 69 -6.52 9.18 -9.96
N ALA A 70 -5.30 9.66 -9.98
CA ALA A 70 -4.95 10.88 -10.67
C ALA A 70 -5.19 10.78 -12.18
N ASN A 71 -5.49 9.59 -12.71
CA ASN A 71 -5.76 9.42 -14.13
C ASN A 71 -6.70 8.24 -14.41
N ARG A 72 -8.00 8.53 -14.52
CA ARG A 72 -9.03 7.54 -14.90
C ARG A 72 -8.82 6.92 -16.30
N LYS A 73 -7.91 7.47 -17.10
CA LYS A 73 -7.62 7.02 -18.47
C LYS A 73 -6.46 6.02 -18.56
N SER A 74 -5.87 5.61 -17.44
CA SER A 74 -4.78 4.64 -17.42
C SER A 74 -5.29 3.21 -17.19
N SER A 75 -4.73 2.25 -17.93
CA SER A 75 -4.94 0.81 -17.68
C SER A 75 -4.12 0.27 -16.50
N ALA A 76 -3.17 1.05 -15.98
CA ALA A 76 -2.40 0.70 -14.79
C ALA A 76 -3.28 0.77 -13.55
N ARG A 77 -3.47 -0.36 -12.87
CA ARG A 77 -4.33 -0.47 -11.67
C ARG A 77 -3.61 -0.06 -10.39
N ASN A 78 -2.29 -0.14 -10.38
CA ASN A 78 -1.48 0.22 -9.23
C ASN A 78 -0.91 1.62 -9.46
N GLN A 79 -1.31 2.58 -8.63
CA GLN A 79 -0.86 3.96 -8.68
C GLN A 79 -0.39 4.38 -7.29
N LEU A 80 0.86 4.82 -7.19
CA LEU A 80 1.50 5.23 -5.95
C LEU A 80 1.95 6.68 -6.06
N VAL A 81 1.44 7.52 -5.17
CA VAL A 81 1.97 8.89 -5.04
C VAL A 81 3.37 8.81 -4.44
N ALA A 82 4.33 9.40 -5.10
CA ALA A 82 5.73 9.34 -4.74
C ALA A 82 6.41 10.70 -4.90
N VAL A 83 7.61 10.79 -4.33
CA VAL A 83 8.51 11.94 -4.53
C VAL A 83 9.81 11.42 -5.14
N VAL A 84 10.29 12.08 -6.18
CA VAL A 84 11.59 11.77 -6.79
C VAL A 84 12.70 12.08 -5.78
N ILE A 85 13.59 11.12 -5.55
CA ILE A 85 14.75 11.29 -4.64
C ILE A 85 16.08 11.34 -5.40
N LYS A 86 16.15 10.71 -6.58
CA LYS A 86 17.37 10.71 -7.40
C LYS A 86 17.02 10.49 -8.86
N VAL A 87 17.76 11.16 -9.74
CA VAL A 87 17.71 10.95 -11.19
C VAL A 87 19.14 10.75 -11.68
N VAL A 88 19.37 9.65 -12.38
CA VAL A 88 20.62 9.38 -13.10
C VAL A 88 20.27 9.21 -14.56
N LYS A 89 20.85 10.00 -15.44
CA LYS A 89 20.58 9.92 -16.88
C LYS A 89 21.87 9.94 -17.70
N ASP A 90 21.84 9.28 -18.82
CA ASP A 90 22.79 9.41 -19.92
C ASP A 90 22.12 10.14 -21.10
N ARG A 91 22.62 9.89 -22.30
CA ARG A 91 22.10 10.53 -23.53
C ARG A 91 20.76 9.95 -24.00
N VAL A 92 20.40 8.74 -23.60
CA VAL A 92 19.27 7.99 -24.12
C VAL A 92 18.29 7.60 -23.01
N ALA A 93 18.80 7.09 -21.89
CA ALA A 93 18.01 6.52 -20.82
C ALA A 93 18.21 7.26 -19.49
N ALA A 94 17.29 7.07 -18.59
CA ALA A 94 17.36 7.59 -17.22
C ALA A 94 16.78 6.60 -16.22
N THR A 95 17.39 6.55 -15.05
CA THR A 95 16.84 5.89 -13.88
C THR A 95 16.32 6.94 -12.93
N VAL A 96 15.07 6.80 -12.52
CA VAL A 96 14.39 7.67 -11.56
C VAL A 96 14.09 6.88 -10.30
N GLU A 97 14.70 7.26 -9.19
CA GLU A 97 14.40 6.69 -7.88
C GLU A 97 13.37 7.58 -7.17
N MET A 98 12.38 6.93 -6.58
CA MET A 98 11.24 7.61 -5.95
C MET A 98 10.93 6.97 -4.60
N GLN A 99 10.40 7.77 -3.69
CA GLN A 99 9.90 7.32 -2.38
C GLN A 99 8.37 7.41 -2.38
N ALA A 100 7.71 6.26 -2.20
CA ALA A 100 6.26 6.14 -2.06
C ALA A 100 5.91 5.64 -0.65
N GLY A 101 5.61 6.53 0.27
CA GLY A 101 5.47 6.18 1.67
C GLY A 101 6.78 5.60 2.23
N SER A 102 6.75 4.36 2.72
CA SER A 102 7.94 3.64 3.20
C SER A 102 8.67 2.83 2.10
N PHE A 103 8.17 2.85 0.86
CA PHE A 103 8.69 2.03 -0.23
C PHE A 103 9.54 2.87 -1.19
N ARG A 104 10.72 2.34 -1.54
CA ARG A 104 11.55 2.88 -2.60
C ARG A 104 11.17 2.21 -3.92
N LEU A 105 10.93 3.03 -4.94
CA LEU A 105 10.64 2.58 -6.30
C LEU A 105 11.73 3.06 -7.25
N VAL A 106 12.04 2.26 -8.25
CA VAL A 106 12.96 2.61 -9.31
C VAL A 106 12.27 2.44 -10.66
N ALA A 107 12.31 3.48 -11.48
CA ALA A 107 11.80 3.45 -12.83
C ALA A 107 12.94 3.67 -13.82
N LEU A 108 12.92 2.92 -14.93
CA LEU A 108 13.74 3.18 -16.10
C LEU A 108 12.86 3.90 -17.14
N THR A 109 13.33 5.02 -17.64
CA THR A 109 12.62 5.84 -18.64
C THR A 109 13.63 6.45 -19.64
N THR A 110 13.16 7.24 -20.59
CA THR A 110 14.06 7.95 -21.52
C THR A 110 14.60 9.23 -20.89
N ALA A 111 15.79 9.64 -21.33
CA ALA A 111 16.37 10.92 -20.92
C ALA A 111 15.46 12.10 -21.33
N GLU A 112 14.80 11.99 -22.49
CA GLU A 112 13.81 12.96 -22.99
C GLU A 112 12.63 13.12 -22.03
N SER A 113 12.02 12.03 -21.59
CA SER A 113 10.91 12.06 -20.62
C SER A 113 11.28 12.73 -19.30
N VAL A 114 12.52 12.58 -18.84
CA VAL A 114 13.01 13.28 -17.64
C VAL A 114 13.02 14.79 -17.83
N VAL A 115 13.42 15.25 -19.03
CA VAL A 115 13.46 16.66 -19.37
C VAL A 115 12.05 17.22 -19.55
N GLU A 116 11.20 16.55 -20.33
CA GLU A 116 9.83 16.99 -20.61
C GLU A 116 8.97 17.11 -19.34
N MET A 117 9.13 16.17 -18.42
CA MET A 117 8.40 16.16 -17.14
C MET A 117 9.10 16.95 -16.02
N ASP A 118 10.25 17.59 -16.28
CA ASP A 118 11.10 18.29 -15.30
C ASP A 118 11.32 17.43 -14.02
N LEU A 119 11.71 16.16 -14.22
CA LEU A 119 11.93 15.26 -13.09
C LEU A 119 13.26 15.56 -12.41
N ARG A 120 13.18 15.96 -11.16
CA ARG A 120 14.32 16.26 -10.28
C ARG A 120 14.00 15.88 -8.83
N PRO A 121 15.01 15.73 -7.97
CA PRO A 121 14.75 15.48 -6.54
C PRO A 121 13.74 16.49 -5.97
N GLY A 122 12.70 15.98 -5.30
CA GLY A 122 11.59 16.76 -4.75
C GLY A 122 10.35 16.85 -5.65
N THR A 123 10.42 16.47 -6.93
CA THR A 123 9.25 16.43 -7.82
C THR A 123 8.23 15.39 -7.33
N LYS A 124 6.98 15.81 -7.16
CA LYS A 124 5.86 14.89 -6.83
C LYS A 124 5.38 14.23 -8.11
N VAL A 125 5.27 12.90 -8.07
CA VAL A 125 4.89 12.07 -9.21
C VAL A 125 3.86 11.01 -8.80
N VAL A 126 3.25 10.37 -9.78
CA VAL A 126 2.46 9.14 -9.59
C VAL A 126 3.17 8.02 -10.33
N ALA A 127 3.67 7.05 -9.59
CA ALA A 127 4.21 5.83 -10.16
C ALA A 127 3.05 4.87 -10.48
N SER A 128 2.96 4.46 -11.73
CA SER A 128 1.88 3.57 -12.21
C SER A 128 2.47 2.24 -12.64
N VAL A 129 1.92 1.13 -12.14
CA VAL A 129 2.37 -0.22 -12.49
C VAL A 129 1.17 -1.05 -12.96
N LYS A 130 1.29 -1.65 -14.15
CA LYS A 130 0.26 -2.58 -14.63
C LYS A 130 0.19 -3.81 -13.74
N ALA A 131 -1.00 -4.34 -13.51
CA ALA A 131 -1.20 -5.53 -12.69
C ALA A 131 -0.39 -6.74 -13.19
N THR A 132 -0.19 -6.84 -14.49
CA THR A 132 0.62 -7.90 -15.13
C THR A 132 2.13 -7.83 -14.80
N ASN A 133 2.60 -6.69 -14.31
CA ASN A 133 4.02 -6.47 -13.98
C ASN A 133 4.29 -6.59 -12.47
N VAL A 134 3.26 -6.88 -11.70
CA VAL A 134 3.39 -7.08 -10.25
C VAL A 134 3.64 -8.56 -9.98
N VAL A 135 4.76 -8.87 -9.32
CA VAL A 135 5.11 -10.22 -8.88
C VAL A 135 4.74 -10.36 -7.41
N VAL A 136 4.12 -11.48 -7.06
CA VAL A 136 3.74 -11.79 -5.67
C VAL A 136 4.66 -12.86 -5.12
N ASN A 137 5.32 -12.56 -4.01
CA ASN A 137 6.19 -13.49 -3.31
C ASN A 137 5.75 -13.60 -1.84
N LEU A 138 5.99 -14.76 -1.23
CA LEU A 138 5.86 -14.91 0.21
C LEU A 138 7.12 -14.41 0.91
N PRO A 139 7.01 -13.80 2.09
CA PRO A 139 8.18 -13.43 2.89
C PRO A 139 8.95 -14.69 3.29
N GLN A 140 10.28 -14.60 3.23
CA GLN A 140 11.19 -15.62 3.75
C GLN A 140 11.32 -15.51 5.27
#